data_837f9ab624c8b7813496bcfd17840bb5
#
_entry.id   837f9ab624c8b7813496bcfd17840bb5
#
_cell.length_a   1.000
_cell.length_b   1.000
_cell.length_c   1.000
_cell.angle_alpha   90.00
_cell.angle_beta   90.00
_cell.angle_gamma   90.00
#
_symmetry.space_group_name_H-M   'P 1'
#
loop_
_entity.id
_entity.type
_entity.pdbx_description
1 polymer ?
#
loop_
_entity_poly.entity_id
_entity_poly.type
_entity_poly.pdbx_seq_one_letter_code
_entity_poly.pdbx_strand_id
1 'polypeptide(L)'
;DASVCGCSPAGTNTLSQRIITVGKVKVNMHFCDRTLLDYWAGYQVKVAAGKETLPFEEAFVADIIAHVNAEVEKAIWQGDTTATGNLSIFDGLLKILSEEDDVIEVAAVAANNVAQEVYDAYAHIPLEILHKASVVCGEDTFRAYIGELNVSNLYHYDPKVDEGMSIIIHGTSTRIYGVTGLNGTKKIVAGDLKGNFFYGTDLEGDQEVFDLWYSKDNQEFRLAIKFNAGVQVAFPDQIVVKSLA
;
A
#
# COMPACT_ATOMS: atom_id res chain seq x y z
N ASP A 1 -22.71 -35.13 -15.42
CA ASP A 1 -23.00 -36.38 -16.15
C ASP A 1 -23.50 -36.02 -17.53
N ALA A 2 -22.71 -36.29 -18.54
CA ALA A 2 -23.04 -36.04 -19.96
C ALA A 2 -23.92 -37.13 -20.59
N SER A 3 -24.31 -38.13 -19.82
CA SER A 3 -25.13 -39.26 -20.31
C SER A 3 -26.61 -38.95 -20.33
N VAL A 4 -27.08 -37.88 -19.70
CA VAL A 4 -28.47 -37.47 -19.68
C VAL A 4 -28.72 -36.34 -20.67
N CYS A 5 -29.62 -36.58 -21.64
CA CYS A 5 -30.08 -35.54 -22.54
C CYS A 5 -30.96 -34.54 -21.82
N GLY A 6 -30.58 -33.29 -21.82
CA GLY A 6 -31.35 -32.19 -21.21
C GLY A 6 -30.44 -31.15 -20.56
N CYS A 7 -30.91 -29.93 -20.49
CA CYS A 7 -30.20 -28.83 -19.79
C CYS A 7 -30.81 -28.69 -18.37
N SER A 8 -30.31 -29.50 -17.45
CA SER A 8 -30.67 -29.31 -16.02
C SER A 8 -29.60 -28.49 -15.36
N PRO A 9 -29.84 -27.21 -15.02
CA PRO A 9 -28.86 -26.41 -14.32
C PRO A 9 -28.63 -27.00 -12.92
N ALA A 10 -27.37 -27.41 -12.66
CA ALA A 10 -26.93 -27.85 -11.35
C ALA A 10 -26.15 -26.69 -10.70
N GLY A 11 -26.78 -26.01 -9.77
CA GLY A 11 -26.18 -24.93 -9.02
C GLY A 11 -26.86 -23.58 -9.25
N THR A 12 -26.65 -22.68 -8.28
CA THR A 12 -27.13 -21.28 -8.33
C THR A 12 -25.93 -20.39 -8.47
N ASN A 13 -25.85 -19.62 -9.55
CA ASN A 13 -24.86 -18.56 -9.70
C ASN A 13 -25.43 -17.26 -9.16
N THR A 14 -24.79 -16.71 -8.13
CA THR A 14 -25.11 -15.39 -7.58
C THR A 14 -24.13 -14.38 -8.13
N LEU A 15 -24.65 -13.38 -8.85
CA LEU A 15 -23.85 -12.25 -9.31
C LEU A 15 -23.96 -11.13 -8.27
N SER A 16 -22.84 -10.70 -7.74
CA SER A 16 -22.75 -9.55 -6.81
C SER A 16 -21.95 -8.42 -7.45
N GLN A 17 -22.22 -7.18 -7.01
CA GLN A 17 -21.53 -6.00 -7.46
C GLN A 17 -20.91 -5.29 -6.25
N ARG A 18 -19.66 -4.86 -6.39
CA ARG A 18 -18.99 -3.98 -5.42
C ARG A 18 -18.75 -2.62 -6.03
N ILE A 19 -18.87 -1.58 -5.23
CA ILE A 19 -18.73 -0.19 -5.67
C ILE A 19 -17.52 0.40 -4.99
N ILE A 20 -16.64 1.05 -5.78
CA ILE A 20 -15.53 1.83 -5.25
C ILE A 20 -16.04 3.23 -4.91
N THR A 21 -15.95 3.60 -3.64
CA THR A 21 -16.26 4.96 -3.20
C THR A 21 -14.97 5.77 -3.19
N VAL A 22 -14.93 6.84 -3.99
CA VAL A 22 -13.78 7.73 -4.08
C VAL A 22 -13.94 8.96 -3.18
N GLY A 23 -12.88 9.29 -2.45
CA GLY A 23 -12.78 10.51 -1.65
C GLY A 23 -12.00 11.60 -2.39
N LYS A 24 -12.34 12.87 -2.14
CA LYS A 24 -11.65 14.02 -2.74
C LYS A 24 -10.41 14.38 -1.91
N VAL A 25 -9.25 14.18 -2.48
CA VAL A 25 -7.96 14.54 -1.87
C VAL A 25 -7.59 15.96 -2.31
N LYS A 26 -7.21 16.80 -1.37
CA LYS A 26 -6.70 18.13 -1.62
C LYS A 26 -5.46 18.39 -0.75
N VAL A 27 -4.35 18.66 -1.40
CA VAL A 27 -3.10 19.04 -0.73
C VAL A 27 -2.86 20.52 -1.04
N ASN A 28 -2.83 21.36 0.00
CA ASN A 28 -2.49 22.77 -0.11
C ASN A 28 -1.21 23.01 0.70
N MET A 29 -0.20 23.53 0.06
CA MET A 29 1.06 23.92 0.70
C MET A 29 1.38 25.37 0.39
N HIS A 30 2.08 26.04 1.28
CA HIS A 30 2.61 27.37 1.06
C HIS A 30 4.05 27.44 1.55
N PHE A 31 4.87 28.17 0.83
CA PHE A 31 6.29 28.32 1.10
C PHE A 31 6.65 29.79 1.08
N CYS A 32 7.18 30.28 2.18
CA CYS A 32 7.68 31.64 2.25
C CYS A 32 8.90 31.79 1.31
N ASP A 33 8.98 32.89 0.59
CA ASP A 33 10.07 33.19 -0.34
C ASP A 33 11.45 33.06 0.31
N ARG A 34 11.62 33.54 1.53
CA ARG A 34 12.87 33.47 2.28
C ARG A 34 13.28 32.02 2.58
N THR A 35 12.33 31.17 2.95
CA THR A 35 12.59 29.75 3.23
C THR A 35 13.03 29.02 1.95
N LEU A 36 12.40 29.34 0.83
CA LEU A 36 12.75 28.76 -0.47
C LEU A 36 14.17 29.14 -0.90
N LEU A 37 14.59 30.39 -0.64
CA LEU A 37 15.95 30.83 -0.92
C LEU A 37 17.01 30.08 -0.09
N ASP A 38 16.71 29.78 1.17
CA ASP A 38 17.60 28.99 2.03
C ASP A 38 17.75 27.56 1.50
N TYR A 39 16.67 26.92 1.07
CA TYR A 39 16.69 25.61 0.41
C TYR A 39 17.47 25.65 -0.90
N TRP A 40 17.25 26.68 -1.72
CA TRP A 40 17.96 26.87 -2.99
C TRP A 40 19.46 27.01 -2.76
N ALA A 41 19.90 27.78 -1.78
CA ALA A 41 21.31 27.93 -1.43
C ALA A 41 21.94 26.58 -1.04
N GLY A 42 21.26 25.78 -0.21
CA GLY A 42 21.70 24.43 0.15
C GLY A 42 21.76 23.47 -1.05
N TYR A 43 20.81 23.59 -1.97
CA TYR A 43 20.76 22.80 -3.19
C TYR A 43 21.94 23.13 -4.12
N GLN A 44 22.29 24.41 -4.30
CA GLN A 44 23.43 24.85 -5.10
C GLN A 44 24.76 24.25 -4.61
N VAL A 45 24.90 24.07 -3.30
CA VAL A 45 26.08 23.38 -2.73
C VAL A 45 26.12 21.90 -3.16
N LYS A 46 24.99 21.21 -3.23
CA LYS A 46 24.91 19.82 -3.71
C LYS A 46 25.24 19.71 -5.20
N VAL A 47 24.74 20.63 -6.03
CA VAL A 47 25.07 20.71 -7.45
C VAL A 47 26.55 20.95 -7.66
N ALA A 48 27.14 21.90 -6.93
CA ALA A 48 28.58 22.19 -7.00
C ALA A 48 29.43 20.99 -6.54
N ALA A 49 28.91 20.14 -5.66
CA ALA A 49 29.58 18.92 -5.25
C ALA A 49 29.34 17.72 -6.21
N GLY A 50 28.65 17.94 -7.33
CA GLY A 50 28.33 16.89 -8.32
C GLY A 50 27.35 15.82 -7.84
N LYS A 51 26.57 16.10 -6.79
CA LYS A 51 25.62 15.17 -6.20
C LYS A 51 24.19 15.30 -6.77
N GLU A 52 23.90 16.42 -7.42
CA GLU A 52 22.61 16.72 -8.01
C GLU A 52 22.78 17.30 -9.42
N THR A 53 21.90 16.92 -10.33
CA THR A 53 21.93 17.34 -11.73
C THR A 53 20.63 17.97 -12.22
N LEU A 54 19.55 17.84 -11.45
CA LEU A 54 18.24 18.39 -11.82
C LEU A 54 18.14 19.89 -11.51
N PRO A 55 17.32 20.65 -12.23
CA PRO A 55 16.93 21.99 -11.81
C PRO A 55 16.31 21.99 -10.41
N PHE A 56 16.50 23.07 -9.66
CA PHE A 56 16.00 23.18 -8.29
C PHE A 56 14.47 22.99 -8.22
N GLU A 57 13.74 23.57 -9.13
CA GLU A 57 12.28 23.49 -9.20
C GLU A 57 11.80 22.04 -9.37
N GLU A 58 12.43 21.30 -10.25
CA GLU A 58 12.10 19.89 -10.49
C GLU A 58 12.43 19.02 -9.26
N ALA A 59 13.59 19.23 -8.64
CA ALA A 59 13.97 18.49 -7.45
C ALA A 59 13.04 18.78 -6.26
N PHE A 60 12.63 20.04 -6.10
CA PHE A 60 11.72 20.46 -5.06
C PHE A 60 10.30 19.88 -5.24
N VAL A 61 9.78 19.93 -6.47
CA VAL A 61 8.48 19.32 -6.81
C VAL A 61 8.51 17.82 -6.63
N ALA A 62 9.59 17.15 -7.06
CA ALA A 62 9.75 15.71 -6.90
C ALA A 62 9.74 15.28 -5.42
N ASP A 63 10.38 16.05 -4.53
CA ASP A 63 10.37 15.78 -3.09
C ASP A 63 8.94 15.90 -2.50
N ILE A 64 8.21 16.94 -2.89
CA ILE A 64 6.80 17.12 -2.47
C ILE A 64 5.94 15.96 -2.94
N ILE A 65 6.06 15.57 -4.22
CA ILE A 65 5.29 14.45 -4.78
C ILE A 65 5.62 13.16 -4.06
N ALA A 66 6.89 12.91 -3.71
CA ALA A 66 7.28 11.73 -2.95
C ALA A 66 6.61 11.68 -1.56
N HIS A 67 6.54 12.82 -0.86
CA HIS A 67 5.83 12.91 0.42
C HIS A 67 4.32 12.71 0.28
N VAL A 68 3.70 13.29 -0.75
CA VAL A 68 2.26 13.09 -1.02
C VAL A 68 1.97 11.64 -1.34
N ASN A 69 2.79 10.98 -2.17
CA ASN A 69 2.62 9.58 -2.51
C ASN A 69 2.75 8.66 -1.28
N ALA A 70 3.68 8.96 -0.36
CA ALA A 70 3.82 8.21 0.88
C ALA A 70 2.58 8.33 1.78
N GLU A 71 1.99 9.53 1.90
CA GLU A 71 0.74 9.73 2.65
C GLU A 71 -0.47 9.07 1.95
N VAL A 72 -0.53 9.09 0.62
CA VAL A 72 -1.56 8.38 -0.15
C VAL A 72 -1.44 6.87 0.03
N GLU A 73 -0.23 6.30 -0.03
CA GLU A 73 -0.02 4.88 0.23
C GLU A 73 -0.48 4.50 1.63
N LYS A 74 -0.18 5.33 2.62
CA LYS A 74 -0.67 5.13 3.98
C LYS A 74 -2.20 5.19 4.06
N ALA A 75 -2.84 6.13 3.36
CA ALA A 75 -4.29 6.22 3.30
C ALA A 75 -4.93 5.02 2.59
N ILE A 76 -4.31 4.47 1.54
CA ILE A 76 -4.76 3.24 0.86
C ILE A 76 -4.88 2.08 1.84
N TRP A 77 -3.94 1.95 2.78
CA TRP A 77 -3.96 0.88 3.76
C TRP A 77 -4.74 1.20 5.03
N GLN A 78 -4.53 2.39 5.59
CA GLN A 78 -4.99 2.77 6.94
C GLN A 78 -6.09 3.84 6.95
N GLY A 79 -6.63 4.22 5.78
CA GLY A 79 -7.69 5.22 5.69
C GLY A 79 -8.91 4.80 6.52
N ASP A 80 -9.54 5.78 7.17
CA ASP A 80 -10.75 5.59 7.96
C ASP A 80 -11.59 6.86 8.00
N THR A 81 -12.72 6.87 7.29
CA THR A 81 -13.64 8.00 7.21
C THR A 81 -14.27 8.37 8.55
N THR A 82 -14.22 7.49 9.55
CA THR A 82 -14.71 7.78 10.92
C THR A 82 -13.65 8.44 11.79
N ALA A 83 -12.37 8.39 11.38
CA ALA A 83 -11.26 9.04 12.08
C ALA A 83 -11.19 10.53 11.76
N THR A 84 -10.25 11.24 12.37
CA THR A 84 -9.96 12.65 12.11
C THR A 84 -8.55 12.81 11.55
N GLY A 85 -8.34 13.77 10.65
CA GLY A 85 -7.01 14.07 10.08
C GLY A 85 -6.86 13.63 8.63
N ASN A 86 -5.61 13.46 8.18
CA ASN A 86 -5.29 13.20 6.78
C ASN A 86 -5.79 11.84 6.26
N LEU A 87 -6.04 10.88 7.15
CA LEU A 87 -6.50 9.54 6.79
C LEU A 87 -8.02 9.41 6.71
N SER A 88 -8.78 10.48 6.94
CA SER A 88 -10.26 10.45 6.96
C SER A 88 -10.93 10.67 5.60
N ILE A 89 -10.18 10.65 4.51
CA ILE A 89 -10.68 11.00 3.18
C ILE A 89 -11.47 9.87 2.53
N PHE A 90 -11.00 8.66 2.66
CA PHE A 90 -11.67 7.43 2.20
C PHE A 90 -11.29 6.25 3.09
N ASP A 91 -12.08 5.18 3.05
CA ASP A 91 -11.79 3.97 3.80
C ASP A 91 -10.71 3.15 3.13
N GLY A 92 -9.66 2.84 3.88
CA GLY A 92 -8.52 2.05 3.43
C GLY A 92 -8.80 0.56 3.45
N LEU A 93 -7.89 -0.20 2.84
CA LEU A 93 -8.02 -1.65 2.70
C LEU A 93 -8.17 -2.37 4.04
N LEU A 94 -7.42 -1.97 5.08
CA LEU A 94 -7.54 -2.62 6.41
C LEU A 94 -8.90 -2.42 7.05
N LYS A 95 -9.52 -1.25 6.87
CA LYS A 95 -10.87 -1.00 7.38
C LYS A 95 -11.89 -1.80 6.61
N ILE A 96 -11.86 -1.76 5.28
CA ILE A 96 -12.76 -2.55 4.44
C ILE A 96 -12.67 -4.04 4.80
N LEU A 97 -11.45 -4.59 4.94
CA LEU A 97 -11.24 -5.98 5.31
C LEU A 97 -11.73 -6.31 6.74
N SER A 98 -11.72 -5.34 7.64
CA SER A 98 -12.22 -5.56 9.02
C SER A 98 -13.74 -5.48 9.13
N GLU A 99 -14.44 -4.91 8.15
CA GLU A 99 -15.91 -4.79 8.11
C GLU A 99 -16.55 -5.94 7.31
N GLU A 100 -15.76 -6.76 6.60
CA GLU A 100 -16.22 -7.88 5.78
C GLU A 100 -16.15 -9.19 6.57
N ASP A 101 -17.28 -9.86 6.73
CA ASP A 101 -17.39 -11.14 7.47
C ASP A 101 -16.73 -12.33 6.75
N ASP A 102 -16.52 -12.24 5.43
CA ASP A 102 -15.96 -13.30 4.60
C ASP A 102 -14.43 -13.36 4.61
N VAL A 103 -13.75 -12.38 5.23
CA VAL A 103 -12.28 -12.34 5.35
C VAL A 103 -11.78 -13.40 6.31
N ILE A 104 -10.70 -14.08 5.94
CA ILE A 104 -10.07 -15.07 6.80
C ILE A 104 -9.21 -14.34 7.85
N GLU A 105 -9.78 -14.10 9.02
CA GLU A 105 -9.04 -13.49 10.13
C GLU A 105 -8.24 -14.54 10.91
N VAL A 106 -6.96 -14.29 11.10
CA VAL A 106 -6.05 -15.14 11.87
C VAL A 106 -5.48 -14.35 13.04
N ALA A 107 -5.79 -14.81 14.26
CA ALA A 107 -5.34 -14.14 15.47
C ALA A 107 -3.82 -14.30 15.67
N ALA A 108 -3.21 -13.33 16.38
CA ALA A 108 -1.83 -13.41 16.80
C ALA A 108 -1.60 -14.57 17.78
N VAL A 109 -0.46 -15.24 17.65
CA VAL A 109 -0.02 -16.27 18.59
C VAL A 109 1.18 -15.74 19.38
N ALA A 110 0.97 -15.39 20.64
CA ALA A 110 1.98 -14.72 21.48
C ALA A 110 3.31 -15.48 21.64
N ALA A 111 3.31 -16.80 21.41
CA ALA A 111 4.51 -17.65 21.47
C ALA A 111 5.30 -17.69 20.14
N ASN A 112 4.69 -17.19 19.05
CA ASN A 112 5.33 -17.23 17.73
C ASN A 112 6.26 -16.03 17.53
N ASN A 113 7.30 -16.26 16.76
CA ASN A 113 8.10 -15.17 16.21
C ASN A 113 7.52 -14.70 14.86
N VAL A 114 8.01 -13.58 14.31
CA VAL A 114 7.46 -12.99 13.07
C VAL A 114 7.55 -13.97 11.89
N ALA A 115 8.60 -14.79 11.80
CA ALA A 115 8.74 -15.77 10.73
C ALA A 115 7.68 -16.87 10.80
N GLN A 116 7.30 -17.29 12.01
CA GLN A 116 6.20 -18.23 12.22
C GLN A 116 4.84 -17.61 11.90
N GLU A 117 4.64 -16.34 12.27
CA GLU A 117 3.39 -15.62 11.96
C GLU A 117 3.21 -15.38 10.46
N VAL A 118 4.29 -15.11 9.72
CA VAL A 118 4.27 -15.01 8.24
C VAL A 118 3.92 -16.37 7.63
N TYR A 119 4.52 -17.45 8.13
CA TYR A 119 4.21 -18.79 7.64
C TYR A 119 2.77 -19.20 7.97
N ASP A 120 2.27 -18.83 9.12
CA ASP A 120 0.89 -19.07 9.54
C ASP A 120 -0.11 -18.31 8.63
N ALA A 121 0.17 -17.06 8.30
CA ALA A 121 -0.61 -16.33 7.31
C ALA A 121 -0.62 -17.03 5.94
N TYR A 122 0.54 -17.52 5.48
CA TYR A 122 0.67 -18.30 4.26
C TYR A 122 -0.14 -19.60 4.30
N ALA A 123 -0.12 -20.32 5.43
CA ALA A 123 -0.80 -21.62 5.59
C ALA A 123 -2.33 -21.50 5.55
N HIS A 124 -2.89 -20.32 5.86
CA HIS A 124 -4.33 -20.08 5.81
C HIS A 124 -4.82 -19.59 4.42
N ILE A 125 -3.93 -19.36 3.46
CA ILE A 125 -4.33 -19.00 2.10
C ILE A 125 -5.10 -20.15 1.46
N PRO A 126 -6.27 -19.90 0.84
CA PRO A 126 -7.00 -20.92 0.12
C PRO A 126 -6.16 -21.58 -0.98
N LEU A 127 -6.17 -22.91 -1.04
CA LEU A 127 -5.32 -23.69 -1.96
C LEU A 127 -5.55 -23.36 -3.43
N GLU A 128 -6.76 -22.94 -3.78
CA GLU A 128 -7.16 -22.59 -5.15
C GLU A 128 -6.39 -21.39 -5.71
N ILE A 129 -6.04 -20.43 -4.84
CA ILE A 129 -5.36 -19.19 -5.22
C ILE A 129 -3.88 -19.18 -4.85
N LEU A 130 -3.38 -20.23 -4.21
CA LEU A 130 -2.02 -20.27 -3.65
C LEU A 130 -0.93 -19.95 -4.69
N HIS A 131 -1.13 -20.36 -5.94
CA HIS A 131 -0.19 -20.12 -7.04
C HIS A 131 -0.09 -18.64 -7.49
N LYS A 132 -1.07 -17.81 -7.12
CA LYS A 132 -1.11 -16.36 -7.40
C LYS A 132 -0.92 -15.52 -6.15
N ALA A 133 -0.92 -16.17 -4.99
CA ALA A 133 -0.89 -15.49 -3.72
C ALA A 133 0.42 -14.74 -3.49
N SER A 134 0.30 -13.63 -2.80
CA SER A 134 1.40 -12.84 -2.26
C SER A 134 1.08 -12.44 -0.82
N VAL A 135 2.11 -12.12 -0.06
CA VAL A 135 2.00 -11.67 1.33
C VAL A 135 2.53 -10.24 1.41
N VAL A 136 1.82 -9.37 2.09
CA VAL A 136 2.23 -7.98 2.30
C VAL A 136 2.22 -7.66 3.79
N CYS A 137 3.25 -6.97 4.25
CA CYS A 137 3.38 -6.51 5.63
C CYS A 137 4.05 -5.13 5.67
N GLY A 138 4.09 -4.49 6.83
CA GLY A 138 4.86 -3.27 7.01
C GLY A 138 6.36 -3.51 6.85
N GLU A 139 7.11 -2.49 6.44
CA GLU A 139 8.57 -2.55 6.32
C GLU A 139 9.25 -2.86 7.67
N ASP A 140 8.64 -2.41 8.78
CA ASP A 140 9.05 -2.72 10.14
C ASP A 140 8.96 -4.22 10.43
N THR A 141 7.82 -4.84 10.09
CA THR A 141 7.57 -6.27 10.19
C THR A 141 8.48 -7.06 9.24
N PHE A 142 8.66 -6.58 8.00
CA PHE A 142 9.56 -7.19 7.03
C PHE A 142 11.01 -7.21 7.53
N ARG A 143 11.48 -6.12 8.14
CA ARG A 143 12.80 -6.05 8.75
C ARG A 143 12.96 -7.06 9.89
N ALA A 144 11.94 -7.19 10.75
CA ALA A 144 11.94 -8.18 11.82
C ALA A 144 11.97 -9.61 11.26
N TYR A 145 11.19 -9.90 10.21
CA TYR A 145 11.19 -11.17 9.51
C TYR A 145 12.58 -11.55 8.99
N ILE A 146 13.27 -10.65 8.29
CA ILE A 146 14.64 -10.87 7.81
C ILE A 146 15.62 -11.09 8.97
N GLY A 147 15.47 -10.33 10.06
CA GLY A 147 16.29 -10.49 11.27
C GLY A 147 16.18 -11.90 11.84
N GLU A 148 14.98 -12.45 11.93
CA GLU A 148 14.73 -13.80 12.43
C GLU A 148 15.23 -14.90 11.50
N LEU A 149 15.11 -14.72 10.18
CA LEU A 149 15.70 -15.64 9.21
C LEU A 149 17.22 -15.73 9.38
N ASN A 150 17.86 -14.58 9.62
CA ASN A 150 19.31 -14.53 9.85
C ASN A 150 19.70 -15.22 11.16
N VAL A 151 18.98 -14.96 12.25
CA VAL A 151 19.23 -15.61 13.56
C VAL A 151 19.00 -17.12 13.48
N SER A 152 17.97 -17.54 12.77
CA SER A 152 17.63 -18.97 12.58
C SER A 152 18.52 -19.68 11.54
N ASN A 153 19.49 -18.98 10.95
CA ASN A 153 20.40 -19.51 9.92
C ASN A 153 19.68 -20.08 8.68
N LEU A 154 18.53 -19.50 8.33
CA LEU A 154 17.70 -19.91 7.19
C LEU A 154 18.05 -19.19 5.88
N TYR A 155 19.11 -18.40 5.86
CA TYR A 155 19.53 -17.59 4.72
C TYR A 155 20.31 -18.34 3.62
N HIS A 156 20.50 -19.67 3.76
CA HIS A 156 21.27 -20.45 2.81
C HIS A 156 20.61 -20.65 1.43
N TYR A 157 19.36 -20.27 1.28
CA TYR A 157 18.56 -20.48 0.08
C TYR A 157 18.30 -19.21 -0.74
N ASP A 158 19.34 -18.43 -0.98
CA ASP A 158 19.33 -17.20 -1.76
C ASP A 158 18.47 -16.08 -1.14
N PRO A 159 19.00 -15.41 -0.14
CA PRO A 159 18.30 -14.36 0.59
C PRO A 159 18.44 -12.99 -0.06
N LYS A 160 18.57 -12.90 -1.37
CA LYS A 160 18.59 -11.59 -2.02
C LYS A 160 17.23 -10.96 -1.87
N VAL A 161 17.19 -9.86 -1.12
CA VAL A 161 16.05 -8.95 -1.12
C VAL A 161 16.06 -8.26 -2.46
N ASP A 162 15.02 -8.48 -3.27
CA ASP A 162 14.83 -7.80 -4.53
C ASP A 162 14.59 -6.30 -4.32
N GLU A 163 14.79 -5.51 -5.36
CA GLU A 163 14.37 -4.12 -5.38
C GLU A 163 12.89 -4.02 -4.97
N GLY A 164 12.58 -3.08 -4.04
CA GLY A 164 11.24 -2.93 -3.49
C GLY A 164 10.93 -3.79 -2.26
N MET A 165 11.95 -4.20 -1.50
CA MET A 165 11.79 -4.93 -0.24
C MET A 165 10.92 -6.18 -0.36
N SER A 166 11.27 -7.07 -1.28
CA SER A 166 10.59 -8.34 -1.45
C SER A 166 11.52 -9.53 -1.34
N ILE A 167 11.01 -10.65 -0.83
CA ILE A 167 11.71 -11.93 -0.75
C ILE A 167 10.72 -13.07 -0.93
N ILE A 168 11.18 -14.21 -1.42
CA ILE A 168 10.37 -15.44 -1.49
C ILE A 168 10.33 -16.07 -0.10
N ILE A 169 9.13 -16.41 0.38
CA ILE A 169 8.97 -17.16 1.63
C ILE A 169 9.66 -18.51 1.48
N HIS A 170 10.52 -18.83 2.44
CA HIS A 170 11.34 -20.01 2.40
C HIS A 170 10.55 -21.29 2.13
N GLY A 171 11.01 -22.10 1.15
CA GLY A 171 10.35 -23.34 0.76
C GLY A 171 9.07 -23.21 -0.06
N THR A 172 8.70 -21.99 -0.49
CA THR A 172 7.49 -21.71 -1.26
C THR A 172 7.80 -20.94 -2.55
N SER A 173 6.77 -20.70 -3.38
CA SER A 173 6.83 -19.79 -4.53
C SER A 173 6.22 -18.40 -4.22
N THR A 174 5.66 -18.22 -3.04
CA THR A 174 4.95 -17.01 -2.63
C THR A 174 5.94 -15.95 -2.17
N ARG A 175 5.74 -14.71 -2.62
CA ARG A 175 6.56 -13.57 -2.21
C ARG A 175 5.92 -12.82 -1.06
N ILE A 176 6.77 -12.34 -0.15
CA ILE A 176 6.44 -11.35 0.86
C ILE A 176 6.99 -10.00 0.44
N TYR A 177 6.18 -8.96 0.57
CA TYR A 177 6.51 -7.57 0.26
C TYR A 177 6.43 -6.71 1.52
N GLY A 178 7.44 -5.88 1.74
CA GLY A 178 7.38 -4.80 2.72
C GLY A 178 6.81 -3.54 2.08
N VAL A 179 5.76 -2.97 2.65
CA VAL A 179 5.13 -1.74 2.17
C VAL A 179 5.07 -0.68 3.26
N THR A 180 5.30 0.57 2.89
CA THR A 180 5.33 1.70 3.82
C THR A 180 3.97 1.94 4.47
N GLY A 181 2.90 1.75 3.71
CA GLY A 181 1.53 2.00 4.18
C GLY A 181 1.05 1.11 5.32
N LEU A 182 1.67 -0.05 5.54
CA LEU A 182 1.37 -0.96 6.66
C LEU A 182 2.28 -0.76 7.89
N ASN A 183 3.22 0.19 7.86
CA ASN A 183 4.10 0.43 9.01
C ASN A 183 3.30 0.76 10.27
N GLY A 184 3.69 0.13 11.37
CA GLY A 184 3.06 0.32 12.69
C GLY A 184 1.70 -0.34 12.88
N THR A 185 1.13 -1.00 11.88
CA THR A 185 -0.20 -1.65 11.99
C THR A 185 -0.15 -3.02 12.64
N LYS A 186 1.02 -3.64 12.68
CA LYS A 186 1.20 -5.03 13.14
C LYS A 186 0.25 -6.02 12.43
N LYS A 187 0.00 -5.80 11.15
CA LYS A 187 -0.86 -6.67 10.35
C LYS A 187 -0.12 -7.21 9.13
N ILE A 188 -0.44 -8.45 8.79
CA ILE A 188 0.01 -9.12 7.57
C ILE A 188 -1.24 -9.42 6.75
N VAL A 189 -1.20 -9.10 5.47
CA VAL A 189 -2.28 -9.39 4.52
C VAL A 189 -1.75 -10.36 3.47
N ALA A 190 -2.46 -11.46 3.26
CA ALA A 190 -2.06 -12.50 2.33
C ALA A 190 -3.23 -12.93 1.43
N GLY A 191 -2.93 -13.32 0.19
CA GLY A 191 -3.92 -13.76 -0.79
C GLY A 191 -3.59 -13.33 -2.21
N ASP A 192 -4.54 -13.41 -3.14
CA ASP A 192 -4.39 -12.87 -4.49
C ASP A 192 -4.62 -11.36 -4.49
N LEU A 193 -3.60 -10.61 -4.04
CA LEU A 193 -3.71 -9.16 -3.88
C LEU A 193 -3.86 -8.43 -5.22
N LYS A 194 -3.22 -8.92 -6.27
CA LYS A 194 -3.29 -8.30 -7.61
C LYS A 194 -4.65 -8.46 -8.28
N GLY A 195 -5.31 -9.57 -8.05
CA GLY A 195 -6.64 -9.83 -8.60
C GLY A 195 -7.76 -9.23 -7.76
N ASN A 196 -7.50 -8.86 -6.50
CA ASN A 196 -8.52 -8.49 -5.54
C ASN A 196 -8.54 -7.02 -5.14
N PHE A 197 -7.38 -6.35 -5.14
CA PHE A 197 -7.30 -4.95 -4.70
C PHE A 197 -7.44 -4.02 -5.88
N PHE A 198 -8.43 -3.14 -5.82
CA PHE A 198 -8.72 -2.15 -6.84
C PHE A 198 -8.54 -0.76 -6.29
N TYR A 199 -7.85 0.06 -7.05
CA TYR A 199 -7.69 1.48 -6.80
C TYR A 199 -8.53 2.26 -7.81
N GLY A 200 -9.40 3.12 -7.32
CA GLY A 200 -10.23 4.00 -8.12
C GLY A 200 -9.70 5.42 -8.09
N THR A 201 -9.59 6.03 -9.25
CA THR A 201 -9.20 7.43 -9.44
C THR A 201 -10.05 8.04 -10.55
N ASP A 202 -9.83 9.31 -10.86
CA ASP A 202 -10.48 10.01 -11.97
C ASP A 202 -10.04 9.45 -13.34
N LEU A 203 -10.74 9.88 -14.40
CA LEU A 203 -10.39 9.53 -15.78
C LEU A 203 -8.99 10.05 -16.12
N GLU A 204 -8.29 9.28 -16.93
CA GLU A 204 -6.96 9.64 -17.44
C GLU A 204 -7.03 11.00 -18.16
N GLY A 205 -6.27 11.99 -17.66
CA GLY A 205 -6.25 13.36 -18.17
C GLY A 205 -7.04 14.38 -17.33
N ASP A 206 -7.91 13.95 -16.40
CA ASP A 206 -8.64 14.81 -15.45
C ASP A 206 -8.13 14.62 -14.00
N GLN A 207 -7.05 13.85 -13.87
CA GLN A 207 -6.63 13.21 -12.62
C GLN A 207 -5.98 14.16 -11.63
N GLU A 208 -5.26 15.17 -12.11
CA GLU A 208 -4.43 15.98 -11.23
C GLU A 208 -4.47 17.46 -11.65
N VAL A 209 -5.07 18.26 -10.82
CA VAL A 209 -4.84 19.70 -10.88
C VAL A 209 -3.61 19.99 -10.04
N PHE A 210 -2.49 20.24 -10.71
CA PHE A 210 -1.26 20.69 -10.09
C PHE A 210 -1.09 22.18 -10.40
N ASP A 211 -1.38 23.03 -9.44
CA ASP A 211 -1.25 24.46 -9.55
C ASP A 211 -0.13 24.97 -8.63
N LEU A 212 0.91 25.56 -9.22
CA LEU A 212 1.95 26.28 -8.50
C LEU A 212 1.91 27.76 -8.91
N TRP A 213 1.64 28.64 -7.94
CA TRP A 213 1.59 30.08 -8.22
C TRP A 213 2.23 30.91 -7.11
N TYR A 214 2.69 32.10 -7.45
CA TYR A 214 3.19 33.08 -6.50
C TYR A 214 2.06 34.03 -6.08
N SER A 215 1.79 34.10 -4.78
CA SER A 215 0.82 35.02 -4.17
C SER A 215 1.52 36.33 -3.81
N LYS A 216 1.22 37.40 -4.55
CA LYS A 216 1.80 38.74 -4.30
C LYS A 216 1.34 39.34 -2.98
N ASP A 217 0.12 38.99 -2.54
CA ASP A 217 -0.48 39.52 -1.33
C ASP A 217 0.23 39.03 -0.06
N ASN A 218 0.66 37.76 -0.07
CA ASN A 218 1.30 37.12 1.08
C ASN A 218 2.80 36.88 0.88
N GLN A 219 3.35 37.23 -0.29
CA GLN A 219 4.75 37.01 -0.65
C GLN A 219 5.21 35.55 -0.45
N GLU A 220 4.39 34.62 -0.92
CA GLU A 220 4.61 33.19 -0.78
C GLU A 220 4.27 32.42 -2.07
N PHE A 221 4.97 31.30 -2.28
CA PHE A 221 4.61 30.32 -3.28
C PHE A 221 3.53 29.40 -2.72
N ARG A 222 2.50 29.14 -3.50
CA ARG A 222 1.38 28.25 -3.15
C ARG A 222 1.31 27.11 -4.13
N LEU A 223 1.15 25.91 -3.58
CA LEU A 223 0.95 24.67 -4.31
C LEU A 223 -0.42 24.10 -3.94
N ALA A 224 -1.20 23.74 -4.95
CA ALA A 224 -2.43 23.00 -4.77
C ALA A 224 -2.43 21.76 -5.65
N ILE A 225 -2.60 20.59 -5.03
CA ILE A 225 -2.79 19.32 -5.72
C ILE A 225 -4.20 18.82 -5.38
N LYS A 226 -4.97 18.41 -6.38
CA LYS A 226 -6.32 17.87 -6.21
C LYS A 226 -6.48 16.64 -7.07
N PHE A 227 -6.98 15.57 -6.48
CA PHE A 227 -7.30 14.31 -7.17
C PHE A 227 -8.35 13.54 -6.37
N ASN A 228 -8.95 12.53 -6.97
CA ASN A 228 -9.85 11.61 -6.29
C ASN A 228 -9.16 10.25 -6.13
N ALA A 229 -9.35 9.63 -4.98
CA ALA A 229 -8.78 8.33 -4.67
C ALA A 229 -9.75 7.49 -3.83
N GLY A 230 -9.77 6.20 -4.07
CA GLY A 230 -10.53 5.24 -3.29
C GLY A 230 -10.04 3.83 -3.55
N VAL A 231 -10.34 2.91 -2.65
CA VAL A 231 -9.95 1.51 -2.76
C VAL A 231 -11.14 0.58 -2.51
N GLN A 232 -11.06 -0.63 -3.06
CA GLN A 232 -12.07 -1.66 -2.82
C GLN A 232 -11.44 -3.06 -2.98
N VAL A 233 -12.03 -4.02 -2.29
CA VAL A 233 -11.67 -5.44 -2.37
C VAL A 233 -12.78 -6.19 -3.11
N ALA A 234 -12.43 -6.99 -4.12
CA ALA A 234 -13.41 -7.71 -4.93
C ALA A 234 -13.90 -9.00 -4.25
N PHE A 235 -12.97 -9.83 -3.77
CA PHE A 235 -13.25 -11.16 -3.21
C PHE A 235 -12.60 -11.28 -1.81
N PRO A 236 -13.27 -10.87 -0.74
CA PRO A 236 -12.74 -10.91 0.62
C PRO A 236 -12.42 -12.31 1.11
N ASP A 237 -13.20 -13.33 0.68
CA ASP A 237 -13.03 -14.74 0.98
C ASP A 237 -11.67 -15.33 0.55
N GLN A 238 -10.96 -14.62 -0.32
CA GLN A 238 -9.62 -14.97 -0.80
C GLN A 238 -8.50 -14.25 -0.05
N ILE A 239 -8.82 -13.43 0.93
CA ILE A 239 -7.86 -12.61 1.67
C ILE A 239 -7.75 -13.10 3.11
N VAL A 240 -6.50 -13.26 3.54
CA VAL A 240 -6.14 -13.59 4.93
C VAL A 240 -5.59 -12.33 5.58
N VAL A 241 -6.12 -11.95 6.72
CA VAL A 241 -5.60 -10.87 7.56
C VAL A 241 -5.10 -11.46 8.86
N LYS A 242 -3.81 -11.37 9.08
CA LYS A 242 -3.14 -11.86 10.29
C LYS A 242 -2.72 -10.70 11.17
N SER A 243 -3.13 -10.71 12.42
CA SER A 243 -2.62 -9.79 13.43
C SER A 243 -1.33 -10.34 14.06
N LEU A 244 -0.41 -9.45 14.43
CA LEU A 244 0.82 -9.78 15.16
C LEU A 244 0.66 -9.42 16.64
N ALA A 245 1.37 -10.11 17.50
CA ALA A 245 1.36 -9.87 18.95
C ALA A 245 2.09 -8.57 19.35
#